data_9cb3d469c890124f021be45906b7b0ff
#
_entry.id   9cb3d469c890124f021be45906b7b0ff
#
_cell.length_a   1.000
_cell.length_b   1.000
_cell.length_c   1.000
_cell.angle_alpha   90.00
_cell.angle_beta   90.00
_cell.angle_gamma   90.00
#
_symmetry.space_group_name_H-M   'P 1'
#
loop_
_entity.id
_entity.type
_entity.pdbx_description
1 polymer ?
#
loop_
_entity_poly.entity_id
_entity_poly.type
_entity_poly.pdbx_seq_one_letter_code
_entity_poly.pdbx_strand_id
1 'polypeptide(L)'
;MQACAACAKAKRKCSRQSPACLRCRSRGLDCQYPAKRPSRWVLMPDAPPETSSEEYSPPRLDVETAFRGLDPLLSLDEEMTHAQLSSWFTSIHTWNTVYSERLKTDAFSSYDLDGYVRKVRGWLAEWVQTGSNPFIHRQLYSVRFPRSIQDAYMCLSCYLNKTPANEQLIIRLVEEHSQGLLNEHGFDTAGSLVLRGQSNGLELMDHIARVQALFIYQFIGLFEDKASSHPVTQSRNDVLLAWTKEMVSAAATTVPSGVRDILASSEPGKYYGKELIQLLWHSWIVSETVRRTWNAMATMLGLFGFVKYGRTAPCPGGMMFTTQIGVWEAKSATEWLEICSSRSVGLMQVAEACELLYSAECKQINEFATTTLELTYGQERVQEYIK
;
A
#
# COMPACT_ATOMS: atom_id res chain seq x y z
N MET A 1 -4.57 29.86 6.76
CA MET A 1 -5.92 30.40 7.04
C MET A 1 -6.22 31.53 6.08
N GLN A 2 -7.36 31.52 5.41
CA GLN A 2 -7.81 32.59 4.51
C GLN A 2 -8.39 33.80 5.32
N ALA A 3 -8.47 34.98 4.69
CA ALA A 3 -9.09 36.13 5.33
C ALA A 3 -10.61 35.91 5.49
N CYS A 4 -11.23 36.47 6.54
CA CYS A 4 -12.69 36.38 6.73
C CYS A 4 -13.43 37.09 5.60
N ALA A 5 -14.67 36.73 5.32
CA ALA A 5 -15.48 37.23 4.23
C ALA A 5 -15.58 38.76 4.22
N ALA A 6 -15.81 39.38 5.39
CA ALA A 6 -15.91 40.82 5.52
C ALA A 6 -14.59 41.55 5.21
N CYS A 7 -13.44 41.02 5.63
CA CYS A 7 -12.14 41.62 5.29
C CYS A 7 -11.76 41.40 3.84
N ALA A 8 -12.07 40.25 3.25
CA ALA A 8 -11.84 39.92 1.86
C ALA A 8 -12.67 40.84 0.95
N LYS A 9 -13.98 41.00 1.23
CA LYS A 9 -14.87 41.93 0.49
C LYS A 9 -14.40 43.38 0.55
N ALA A 10 -13.89 43.79 1.72
CA ALA A 10 -13.40 45.18 1.91
C ALA A 10 -11.94 45.38 1.44
N LYS A 11 -11.27 44.35 0.90
CA LYS A 11 -9.86 44.38 0.49
C LYS A 11 -8.91 44.92 1.58
N ARG A 12 -9.15 44.52 2.84
CA ARG A 12 -8.36 44.96 4.01
C ARG A 12 -7.66 43.78 4.68
N LYS A 13 -6.54 44.09 5.33
CA LYS A 13 -5.73 43.09 6.07
C LYS A 13 -6.56 42.47 7.20
N CYS A 14 -6.60 41.15 7.26
CA CYS A 14 -7.33 40.39 8.27
C CYS A 14 -6.34 39.80 9.28
N SER A 15 -6.57 39.97 10.60
CA SER A 15 -5.72 39.42 11.65
C SER A 15 -5.93 37.90 11.90
N ARG A 16 -6.93 37.30 11.25
CA ARG A 16 -7.22 35.84 11.26
C ARG A 16 -7.40 35.21 12.64
N GLN A 17 -7.87 35.96 13.63
CA GLN A 17 -8.12 35.47 14.99
C GLN A 17 -9.51 34.84 15.07
N SER A 18 -9.65 33.76 15.81
CA SER A 18 -10.92 33.10 16.14
C SER A 18 -11.40 33.58 17.53
N PRO A 19 -12.71 33.80 17.77
CA PRO A 19 -13.84 33.62 16.84
C PRO A 19 -14.02 34.77 15.83
N ALA A 20 -13.43 35.93 16.06
CA ALA A 20 -13.54 37.09 15.17
C ALA A 20 -12.19 37.83 15.04
N CYS A 21 -11.85 38.30 13.82
CA CYS A 21 -10.64 39.11 13.61
C CYS A 21 -10.75 40.48 14.26
N LEU A 22 -9.61 41.09 14.61
CA LEU A 22 -9.56 42.40 15.29
C LEU A 22 -10.40 43.48 14.59
N ARG A 23 -10.31 43.53 13.25
CA ARG A 23 -11.06 44.55 12.48
C ARG A 23 -12.57 44.34 12.55
N CYS A 24 -13.06 43.10 12.45
CA CYS A 24 -14.49 42.82 12.53
C CYS A 24 -15.01 43.06 13.95
N ARG A 25 -14.22 42.67 14.94
CA ARG A 25 -14.54 42.87 16.36
C ARG A 25 -14.63 44.35 16.73
N SER A 26 -13.69 45.21 16.26
CA SER A 26 -13.70 46.64 16.56
C SER A 26 -14.78 47.44 15.80
N ARG A 27 -15.34 46.86 14.70
CA ARG A 27 -16.34 47.53 13.86
C ARG A 27 -17.72 46.85 13.94
N GLY A 28 -17.93 45.89 14.84
CA GLY A 28 -19.20 45.20 14.97
C GLY A 28 -19.65 44.43 13.72
N LEU A 29 -18.70 43.98 12.90
CA LEU A 29 -19.00 43.27 11.64
C LEU A 29 -19.05 41.78 11.89
N ASP A 30 -19.98 41.12 11.24
CA ASP A 30 -20.02 39.64 11.24
C ASP A 30 -18.72 39.06 10.60
N CYS A 31 -18.04 38.20 11.35
CA CYS A 31 -16.73 37.69 10.99
C CYS A 31 -16.78 36.22 10.66
N GLN A 32 -17.22 35.90 9.47
CA GLN A 32 -17.27 34.51 8.98
C GLN A 32 -16.02 34.19 8.19
N TYR A 33 -15.35 33.09 8.54
CA TYR A 33 -14.27 32.53 7.76
C TYR A 33 -14.82 31.54 6.74
N PRO A 34 -14.35 31.58 5.46
CA PRO A 34 -14.80 30.60 4.49
C PRO A 34 -14.46 29.20 4.98
N ALA A 35 -15.41 28.29 4.84
CA ALA A 35 -15.18 26.87 5.11
C ALA A 35 -13.97 26.39 4.30
N LYS A 36 -13.12 25.56 4.89
CA LYS A 36 -12.03 24.92 4.17
C LYS A 36 -12.64 24.16 2.99
N ARG A 37 -12.31 24.56 1.76
CA ARG A 37 -12.70 23.76 0.60
C ARG A 37 -12.13 22.36 0.79
N PRO A 38 -12.94 21.30 0.70
CA PRO A 38 -12.39 19.96 0.65
C PRO A 38 -11.43 19.89 -0.54
N SER A 39 -10.30 19.23 -0.35
CA SER A 39 -9.36 18.99 -1.45
C SER A 39 -10.09 18.21 -2.54
N ARG A 40 -9.86 18.56 -3.78
CA ARG A 40 -10.65 18.26 -4.99
C ARG A 40 -10.71 16.77 -5.41
N TRP A 41 -10.48 15.85 -4.49
CA TRP A 41 -10.37 14.41 -4.76
C TRP A 41 -11.19 13.59 -3.76
N VAL A 42 -12.51 13.77 -3.82
CA VAL A 42 -13.45 12.79 -3.26
C VAL A 42 -14.47 12.51 -4.35
N LEU A 43 -14.44 11.29 -4.90
CA LEU A 43 -15.56 10.72 -5.63
C LEU A 43 -16.68 10.51 -4.62
N MET A 44 -17.68 11.40 -4.61
CA MET A 44 -18.93 11.19 -3.87
C MET A 44 -19.93 10.51 -4.79
N PRO A 45 -20.57 9.41 -4.37
CA PRO A 45 -21.84 8.98 -4.93
C PRO A 45 -22.95 9.97 -4.54
N ASP A 46 -23.92 10.20 -5.43
CA ASP A 46 -25.04 11.10 -5.22
C ASP A 46 -25.82 10.75 -3.93
N ALA A 47 -26.03 11.76 -3.08
CA ALA A 47 -26.74 11.62 -1.82
C ALA A 47 -28.25 11.86 -2.00
N PRO A 48 -29.13 11.09 -1.33
CA PRO A 48 -30.53 11.46 -1.16
C PRO A 48 -30.69 12.55 -0.09
N PRO A 49 -31.84 13.27 -0.04
CA PRO A 49 -32.00 14.53 0.67
C PRO A 49 -32.04 14.41 2.20
N GLU A 50 -31.58 15.46 2.83
CA GLU A 50 -31.39 15.64 4.27
C GLU A 50 -32.69 15.45 5.10
N THR A 51 -32.58 14.66 6.15
CA THR A 51 -33.41 14.82 7.36
C THR A 51 -32.56 14.59 8.60
N SER A 52 -32.58 15.61 9.47
CA SER A 52 -32.23 15.65 10.89
C SER A 52 -30.78 15.33 11.31
N SER A 53 -30.21 16.36 11.95
CA SER A 53 -28.98 16.40 12.72
C SER A 53 -28.95 15.35 13.85
N GLU A 54 -28.28 14.23 13.60
CA GLU A 54 -27.68 13.42 14.64
C GLU A 54 -26.15 13.46 14.43
N GLU A 55 -25.46 13.68 15.53
CA GLU A 55 -24.01 13.77 15.62
C GLU A 55 -23.39 12.46 15.10
N TYR A 56 -22.87 12.48 13.86
CA TYR A 56 -22.22 11.32 13.23
C TYR A 56 -20.87 11.07 13.90
N SER A 57 -20.87 10.24 14.91
CA SER A 57 -19.68 9.48 15.29
C SER A 57 -19.48 8.39 14.24
N PRO A 58 -18.33 8.34 13.55
CA PRO A 58 -18.04 7.22 12.64
C PRO A 58 -18.19 5.92 13.45
N PRO A 59 -18.85 4.88 12.89
CA PRO A 59 -18.92 3.61 13.57
C PRO A 59 -17.47 3.20 13.87
N ARG A 60 -17.14 3.02 15.14
CA ARG A 60 -15.96 2.26 15.54
C ARG A 60 -16.18 0.91 14.87
N LEU A 61 -15.37 0.61 13.85
CA LEU A 61 -15.19 -0.76 13.40
C LEU A 61 -14.69 -1.49 14.63
N ASP A 62 -15.64 -2.17 15.27
CA ASP A 62 -15.32 -3.09 16.35
C ASP A 62 -14.44 -4.16 15.69
N VAL A 63 -13.14 -4.08 15.98
CA VAL A 63 -12.13 -5.03 15.48
C VAL A 63 -12.57 -6.45 15.85
N GLU A 64 -13.16 -6.64 17.04
CA GLU A 64 -13.80 -7.89 17.42
C GLU A 64 -14.91 -8.33 16.45
N THR A 65 -15.71 -7.41 15.89
CA THR A 65 -16.77 -7.75 14.94
C THR A 65 -16.21 -8.09 13.56
N ALA A 66 -15.11 -7.44 13.12
CA ALA A 66 -14.41 -7.82 11.92
C ALA A 66 -13.71 -9.19 12.06
N PHE A 67 -13.21 -9.50 13.26
CA PHE A 67 -12.61 -10.81 13.59
C PHE A 67 -13.68 -11.86 13.94
N ARG A 68 -14.82 -11.52 14.55
CA ARG A 68 -15.95 -12.43 14.78
C ARG A 68 -16.54 -12.99 13.46
N GLY A 69 -16.42 -12.29 12.37
CA GLY A 69 -16.73 -12.81 11.03
C GLY A 69 -15.76 -13.88 10.54
N LEU A 70 -14.58 -14.03 11.18
CA LEU A 70 -13.56 -15.05 10.90
C LEU A 70 -13.53 -16.18 11.96
N ASP A 71 -14.22 -15.99 13.09
CA ASP A 71 -14.34 -17.01 14.15
C ASP A 71 -15.01 -18.33 13.73
N PRO A 72 -15.84 -18.43 12.66
CA PRO A 72 -16.31 -19.73 12.19
C PRO A 72 -15.22 -20.64 11.64
N LEU A 73 -13.99 -20.12 11.43
CA LEU A 73 -12.84 -20.95 11.01
C LEU A 73 -12.24 -21.78 12.15
N LEU A 74 -12.71 -21.62 13.39
CA LEU A 74 -12.17 -22.32 14.57
C LEU A 74 -12.98 -23.54 15.02
N SER A 75 -14.14 -23.83 14.42
CA SER A 75 -14.83 -25.10 14.65
C SER A 75 -14.33 -26.14 13.63
N LEU A 76 -13.41 -26.97 14.07
CA LEU A 76 -12.71 -28.01 13.30
C LEU A 76 -13.60 -29.15 12.77
N ASP A 77 -14.93 -29.08 12.91
CA ASP A 77 -15.86 -30.14 12.53
C ASP A 77 -16.86 -29.78 11.40
N GLU A 78 -16.81 -28.57 10.83
CA GLU A 78 -17.60 -28.23 9.65
C GLU A 78 -16.70 -28.09 8.42
N GLU A 79 -17.00 -28.83 7.36
CA GLU A 79 -16.36 -28.70 6.04
C GLU A 79 -16.40 -27.21 5.59
N MET A 80 -15.24 -26.55 5.62
CA MET A 80 -15.09 -25.18 5.22
C MET A 80 -15.49 -24.99 3.76
N THR A 81 -16.52 -24.21 3.49
CA THR A 81 -16.99 -23.98 2.12
C THR A 81 -15.97 -23.17 1.31
N HIS A 82 -15.96 -23.33 -0.01
CA HIS A 82 -15.09 -22.58 -0.93
C HIS A 82 -15.26 -21.05 -0.79
N ALA A 83 -16.48 -20.61 -0.48
CA ALA A 83 -16.78 -19.19 -0.23
C ALA A 83 -16.07 -18.69 1.04
N GLN A 84 -15.99 -19.50 2.09
CA GLN A 84 -15.27 -19.17 3.32
C GLN A 84 -13.75 -19.09 3.11
N LEU A 85 -13.20 -19.99 2.25
CA LEU A 85 -11.77 -20.00 1.89
C LEU A 85 -11.29 -18.71 1.20
N SER A 86 -12.17 -18.04 0.48
CA SER A 86 -11.78 -16.87 -0.34
C SER A 86 -12.32 -15.55 0.18
N SER A 87 -13.35 -15.57 1.04
CA SER A 87 -14.05 -14.35 1.48
C SER A 87 -13.12 -13.34 2.16
N TRP A 88 -12.18 -13.78 2.94
CA TRP A 88 -11.27 -12.93 3.70
C TRP A 88 -10.28 -12.15 2.84
N PHE A 89 -9.89 -12.62 1.66
CA PHE A 89 -9.00 -11.87 0.76
C PHE A 89 -9.70 -11.21 -0.43
N THR A 90 -10.99 -11.55 -0.68
CA THR A 90 -11.81 -10.95 -1.73
C THR A 90 -12.75 -9.86 -1.22
N SER A 91 -12.95 -9.76 0.11
CA SER A 91 -13.82 -8.75 0.72
C SER A 91 -13.40 -7.34 0.33
N ILE A 92 -14.38 -6.47 0.03
CA ILE A 92 -14.15 -5.06 -0.34
C ILE A 92 -13.34 -4.31 0.73
N HIS A 93 -13.50 -4.67 2.00
CA HIS A 93 -12.79 -4.03 3.10
C HIS A 93 -11.28 -4.25 3.05
N THR A 94 -10.81 -5.36 2.48
CA THR A 94 -9.38 -5.66 2.37
C THR A 94 -8.65 -4.82 1.32
N TRP A 95 -9.39 -4.10 0.48
CA TRP A 95 -8.88 -3.19 -0.54
C TRP A 95 -8.87 -1.73 -0.11
N ASN A 96 -9.40 -1.44 1.09
CA ASN A 96 -9.45 -0.09 1.61
C ASN A 96 -8.10 0.31 2.21
N THR A 97 -7.68 1.54 1.93
CA THR A 97 -6.55 2.16 2.61
C THR A 97 -7.05 2.94 3.81
N VAL A 98 -6.47 2.69 4.97
CA VAL A 98 -6.81 3.38 6.21
C VAL A 98 -5.65 4.27 6.62
N TYR A 99 -5.98 5.50 6.95
CA TYR A 99 -5.06 6.49 7.44
C TYR A 99 -5.28 6.75 8.92
N SER A 100 -4.23 6.62 9.75
CA SER A 100 -4.30 6.98 11.15
C SER A 100 -3.63 8.32 11.40
N GLU A 101 -4.37 9.27 11.99
CA GLU A 101 -3.77 10.54 12.44
C GLU A 101 -2.76 10.37 13.57
N ARG A 102 -2.88 9.28 14.34
CA ARG A 102 -1.96 8.95 15.43
C ARG A 102 -0.54 8.60 14.97
N LEU A 103 -0.38 8.25 13.70
CA LEU A 103 0.94 7.95 13.09
C LEU A 103 1.75 9.19 12.73
N LYS A 104 1.24 10.41 13.02
CA LYS A 104 1.77 11.67 12.47
C LYS A 104 3.08 12.16 13.05
N THR A 105 3.51 11.76 14.26
CA THR A 105 4.51 12.60 14.94
C THR A 105 5.76 11.91 15.44
N ASP A 106 5.71 10.66 15.89
CA ASP A 106 6.82 10.12 16.66
C ASP A 106 7.50 8.88 16.04
N ALA A 107 6.82 8.18 15.14
CA ALA A 107 7.31 6.90 14.62
C ALA A 107 8.57 7.00 13.77
N PHE A 108 8.68 8.03 12.93
CA PHE A 108 9.85 8.22 12.07
C PHE A 108 11.03 8.95 12.75
N SER A 109 10.80 9.64 13.85
CA SER A 109 11.86 10.39 14.53
C SER A 109 12.89 9.51 15.24
N SER A 110 12.51 8.28 15.60
CA SER A 110 13.36 7.30 16.28
C SER A 110 13.80 6.15 15.37
N TYR A 111 13.41 6.18 14.07
CA TYR A 111 13.66 5.08 13.16
C TYR A 111 15.05 5.16 12.53
N ASP A 112 15.75 4.04 12.52
CA ASP A 112 17.00 3.88 11.78
C ASP A 112 16.74 3.76 10.29
N LEU A 113 16.81 4.91 9.58
CA LEU A 113 16.67 4.96 8.12
C LEU A 113 17.64 4.02 7.41
N ASP A 114 18.91 4.00 7.88
CA ASP A 114 19.92 3.13 7.27
C ASP A 114 19.56 1.65 7.47
N GLY A 115 18.96 1.31 8.61
CA GLY A 115 18.42 -0.02 8.87
C GLY A 115 17.33 -0.40 7.89
N TYR A 116 16.39 0.51 7.62
CA TYR A 116 15.33 0.27 6.63
C TYR A 116 15.90 0.09 5.22
N VAL A 117 16.77 1.00 4.80
CA VAL A 117 17.40 0.92 3.46
C VAL A 117 18.16 -0.39 3.32
N ARG A 118 18.94 -0.80 4.33
CA ARG A 118 19.62 -2.11 4.32
C ARG A 118 18.62 -3.27 4.20
N LYS A 119 17.49 -3.20 4.91
CA LYS A 119 16.47 -4.25 4.90
C LYS A 119 15.80 -4.39 3.54
N VAL A 120 15.33 -3.30 2.95
CA VAL A 120 14.72 -3.33 1.61
C VAL A 120 15.74 -3.75 0.54
N ARG A 121 16.98 -3.30 0.65
CA ARG A 121 18.08 -3.76 -0.21
C ARG A 121 18.29 -5.28 -0.07
N GLY A 122 18.23 -5.81 1.13
CA GLY A 122 18.26 -7.26 1.40
C GLY A 122 17.13 -7.99 0.69
N TRP A 123 15.88 -7.49 0.78
CA TRP A 123 14.73 -8.06 0.09
C TRP A 123 14.87 -8.04 -1.44
N LEU A 124 15.40 -6.93 -1.99
CA LEU A 124 15.65 -6.84 -3.43
C LEU A 124 16.76 -7.81 -3.87
N ALA A 125 17.80 -7.98 -3.06
CA ALA A 125 18.85 -8.96 -3.32
C ALA A 125 18.33 -10.41 -3.21
N GLU A 126 17.48 -10.69 -2.21
CA GLU A 126 16.82 -11.98 -2.04
C GLU A 126 15.98 -12.33 -3.27
N TRP A 127 15.19 -11.37 -3.80
CA TRP A 127 14.41 -11.61 -5.01
C TRP A 127 15.29 -12.01 -6.20
N VAL A 128 16.43 -11.35 -6.40
CA VAL A 128 17.37 -11.71 -7.46
C VAL A 128 17.98 -13.10 -7.24
N GLN A 129 18.24 -13.48 -5.99
CA GLN A 129 18.92 -14.75 -5.67
C GLN A 129 17.97 -15.95 -5.60
N THR A 130 16.73 -15.74 -5.12
CA THR A 130 15.79 -16.83 -4.78
C THR A 130 14.50 -16.80 -5.61
N GLY A 131 14.24 -15.70 -6.34
CA GLY A 131 13.00 -15.47 -7.09
C GLY A 131 11.83 -15.02 -6.23
N SER A 132 12.05 -14.69 -4.95
CA SER A 132 11.00 -14.20 -4.03
C SER A 132 11.55 -13.21 -3.01
N ASN A 133 10.66 -12.39 -2.45
CA ASN A 133 10.94 -11.55 -1.28
C ASN A 133 9.63 -11.27 -0.52
N PRO A 134 9.64 -10.50 0.58
CA PRO A 134 8.43 -10.26 1.37
C PRO A 134 7.25 -9.58 0.65
N PHE A 135 7.42 -9.01 -0.56
CA PHE A 135 6.34 -8.41 -1.36
C PHE A 135 6.28 -8.89 -2.82
N ILE A 136 7.21 -9.74 -3.26
CA ILE A 136 7.17 -10.42 -4.56
C ILE A 136 7.19 -11.93 -4.29
N HIS A 137 6.03 -12.58 -4.43
CA HIS A 137 5.90 -14.02 -4.21
C HIS A 137 6.54 -14.81 -5.34
N ARG A 138 7.17 -15.97 -5.01
CA ARG A 138 7.88 -16.82 -5.99
C ARG A 138 7.01 -17.30 -7.16
N GLN A 139 5.71 -17.50 -6.92
CA GLN A 139 4.76 -17.96 -7.94
C GLN A 139 4.14 -16.81 -8.75
N LEU A 140 4.34 -15.55 -8.34
CA LEU A 140 3.70 -14.41 -8.98
C LEU A 140 3.98 -14.35 -10.49
N TYR A 141 5.24 -14.51 -10.85
CA TYR A 141 5.71 -14.41 -12.23
C TYR A 141 6.04 -15.78 -12.87
N SER A 142 5.53 -16.88 -12.30
CA SER A 142 5.82 -18.23 -12.81
C SER A 142 5.18 -18.52 -14.17
N VAL A 143 4.02 -17.92 -14.46
CA VAL A 143 3.28 -18.12 -15.71
C VAL A 143 3.55 -16.99 -16.70
N ARG A 144 3.57 -15.75 -16.23
CA ARG A 144 3.78 -14.56 -17.06
C ARG A 144 4.77 -13.63 -16.36
N PHE A 145 5.83 -13.28 -17.09
CA PHE A 145 6.84 -12.33 -16.64
C PHE A 145 6.85 -11.11 -17.57
N PRO A 146 6.07 -10.03 -17.25
CA PRO A 146 5.94 -8.85 -18.10
C PRO A 146 7.27 -8.14 -18.35
N ARG A 147 7.42 -7.48 -19.51
CA ARG A 147 8.67 -6.84 -19.92
C ARG A 147 9.19 -5.81 -18.93
N SER A 148 8.29 -4.98 -18.38
CA SER A 148 8.65 -3.95 -17.40
C SER A 148 9.41 -4.50 -16.19
N ILE A 149 8.95 -5.63 -15.64
CA ILE A 149 9.60 -6.25 -14.48
C ILE A 149 10.82 -7.09 -14.88
N GLN A 150 10.88 -7.63 -16.11
CA GLN A 150 12.10 -8.27 -16.64
C GLN A 150 13.26 -7.28 -16.69
N ASP A 151 13.02 -6.10 -17.26
CA ASP A 151 14.01 -5.05 -17.38
C ASP A 151 14.47 -4.56 -15.99
N ALA A 152 13.54 -4.40 -15.05
CA ALA A 152 13.88 -4.05 -13.68
C ALA A 152 14.70 -5.13 -12.96
N TYR A 153 14.39 -6.41 -13.19
CA TYR A 153 15.16 -7.54 -12.65
C TYR A 153 16.61 -7.53 -13.17
N MET A 154 16.80 -7.32 -14.48
CA MET A 154 18.13 -7.23 -15.08
C MET A 154 18.92 -6.03 -14.55
N CYS A 155 18.29 -4.84 -14.51
CA CYS A 155 18.93 -3.64 -13.97
C CYS A 155 19.32 -3.82 -12.50
N LEU A 156 18.43 -4.39 -11.68
CA LEU A 156 18.71 -4.67 -10.27
C LEU A 156 19.84 -5.67 -10.11
N SER A 157 19.88 -6.73 -10.92
CA SER A 157 20.95 -7.73 -10.90
C SER A 157 22.31 -7.10 -11.22
N CYS A 158 22.37 -6.22 -12.24
CA CYS A 158 23.58 -5.45 -12.54
C CYS A 158 23.96 -4.51 -11.40
N TYR A 159 22.96 -3.83 -10.82
CA TYR A 159 23.17 -2.88 -9.74
C TYR A 159 23.75 -3.54 -8.47
N LEU A 160 23.24 -4.70 -8.08
CA LEU A 160 23.72 -5.44 -6.90
C LEU A 160 25.15 -5.97 -7.07
N ASN A 161 25.59 -6.16 -8.34
CA ASN A 161 26.93 -6.63 -8.71
C ASN A 161 27.82 -5.49 -9.25
N LYS A 162 27.47 -4.23 -9.01
CA LYS A 162 28.26 -3.09 -9.46
C LYS A 162 29.63 -3.03 -8.79
N THR A 163 30.59 -2.53 -9.53
CA THR A 163 31.94 -2.26 -9.06
C THR A 163 32.27 -0.78 -9.26
N PRO A 164 33.29 -0.21 -8.58
CA PRO A 164 33.69 1.17 -8.81
C PRO A 164 33.99 1.51 -10.28
N ALA A 165 34.41 0.51 -11.07
CA ALA A 165 34.75 0.70 -12.48
C ALA A 165 33.52 0.83 -13.39
N ASN A 166 32.39 0.18 -13.06
CA ASN A 166 31.19 0.16 -13.89
C ASN A 166 29.98 0.87 -13.26
N GLU A 167 30.11 1.43 -12.07
CA GLU A 167 29.01 2.04 -11.33
C GLU A 167 28.27 3.10 -12.13
N GLN A 168 28.99 4.03 -12.76
CA GLN A 168 28.37 5.09 -13.56
C GLN A 168 27.60 4.56 -14.78
N LEU A 169 28.09 3.49 -15.42
CA LEU A 169 27.38 2.84 -16.51
C LEU A 169 26.07 2.21 -16.02
N ILE A 170 26.13 1.52 -14.89
CA ILE A 170 24.94 0.84 -14.32
C ILE A 170 23.91 1.86 -13.87
N ILE A 171 24.30 2.94 -13.21
CA ILE A 171 23.37 4.03 -12.82
C ILE A 171 22.68 4.62 -14.06
N ARG A 172 23.43 4.85 -15.15
CA ARG A 172 22.84 5.31 -16.43
C ARG A 172 21.83 4.31 -16.98
N LEU A 173 22.14 3.01 -16.98
CA LEU A 173 21.20 1.97 -17.42
C LEU A 173 19.90 1.98 -16.59
N VAL A 174 20.01 2.09 -15.27
CA VAL A 174 18.84 2.21 -14.38
C VAL A 174 17.99 3.43 -14.74
N GLU A 175 18.63 4.58 -14.99
CA GLU A 175 17.95 5.81 -15.36
C GLU A 175 17.27 5.69 -16.75
N GLU A 176 17.95 5.15 -17.76
CA GLU A 176 17.41 4.95 -19.11
C GLU A 176 16.22 3.98 -19.11
N HIS A 177 16.30 2.86 -18.37
CA HIS A 177 15.18 1.92 -18.25
C HIS A 177 14.00 2.50 -17.45
N SER A 178 14.28 3.25 -16.40
CA SER A 178 13.25 3.96 -15.66
C SER A 178 12.50 4.97 -16.55
N GLN A 179 13.24 5.75 -17.35
CA GLN A 179 12.64 6.71 -18.28
C GLN A 179 11.88 5.99 -19.41
N GLY A 180 12.42 4.88 -19.92
CA GLY A 180 11.75 4.04 -20.91
C GLY A 180 10.39 3.55 -20.41
N LEU A 181 10.34 3.05 -19.17
CA LEU A 181 9.09 2.61 -18.51
C LEU A 181 8.06 3.73 -18.41
N LEU A 182 8.49 4.94 -18.04
CA LEU A 182 7.59 6.11 -17.96
C LEU A 182 7.03 6.48 -19.33
N ASN A 183 7.89 6.53 -20.36
CA ASN A 183 7.50 6.87 -21.73
C ASN A 183 6.51 5.84 -22.32
N GLU A 184 6.72 4.55 -22.06
CA GLU A 184 5.84 3.47 -22.51
C GLU A 184 4.42 3.59 -21.92
N HIS A 185 4.32 4.02 -20.66
CA HIS A 185 3.06 4.11 -19.94
C HIS A 185 2.45 5.52 -19.90
N GLY A 186 2.92 6.45 -20.74
CA GLY A 186 2.20 7.71 -21.01
C GLY A 186 2.62 8.91 -20.15
N PHE A 187 3.84 8.92 -19.63
CA PHE A 187 4.42 10.10 -19.00
C PHE A 187 5.52 10.68 -19.90
N ASP A 188 5.48 11.99 -20.16
CA ASP A 188 6.56 12.67 -20.85
C ASP A 188 7.78 12.91 -19.93
N THR A 189 8.89 13.34 -20.54
CA THR A 189 10.12 13.69 -19.83
C THR A 189 9.96 14.83 -18.81
N ALA A 190 8.87 15.59 -18.89
CA ALA A 190 8.52 16.68 -17.97
C ALA A 190 7.63 16.20 -16.81
N GLY A 191 7.28 14.89 -16.74
CA GLY A 191 6.40 14.35 -15.70
C GLY A 191 4.94 14.77 -15.84
N SER A 192 4.58 15.30 -17.02
CA SER A 192 3.20 15.64 -17.36
C SER A 192 2.49 14.40 -17.89
N LEU A 193 1.28 14.12 -17.38
CA LEU A 193 0.41 13.07 -17.89
C LEU A 193 0.08 13.37 -19.36
N VAL A 194 0.77 12.71 -20.27
CA VAL A 194 0.32 12.64 -21.65
C VAL A 194 -0.87 11.72 -21.65
N LEU A 195 -2.08 12.28 -21.73
CA LEU A 195 -3.33 11.56 -21.93
C LEU A 195 -3.29 10.79 -23.26
N ARG A 196 -2.44 9.83 -23.39
CA ARG A 196 -2.65 8.71 -24.29
C ARG A 196 -3.71 7.84 -23.62
N GLY A 197 -4.97 8.10 -23.98
CA GLY A 197 -6.13 7.44 -23.41
C GLY A 197 -6.10 5.93 -23.58
N GLN A 198 -5.35 5.22 -22.75
CA GLN A 198 -5.35 3.77 -22.70
C GLN A 198 -4.63 3.22 -21.44
N SER A 199 -5.03 3.62 -20.23
CA SER A 199 -4.87 2.69 -19.11
C SER A 199 -5.95 1.60 -19.15
N ASN A 200 -6.96 1.76 -20.00
CA ASN A 200 -8.12 0.85 -20.11
C ASN A 200 -7.83 -0.50 -20.78
N GLY A 201 -6.57 -0.80 -21.11
CA GLY A 201 -6.17 -2.06 -21.76
C GLY A 201 -5.10 -2.86 -21.03
N LEU A 202 -4.58 -2.37 -19.90
CA LEU A 202 -3.58 -3.12 -19.13
C LEU A 202 -4.27 -4.19 -18.28
N GLU A 203 -3.75 -5.40 -18.32
CA GLU A 203 -4.15 -6.46 -17.40
C GLU A 203 -3.57 -6.23 -16.00
N LEU A 204 -4.18 -6.84 -14.97
CA LEU A 204 -3.73 -6.68 -13.58
C LEU A 204 -2.23 -7.00 -13.40
N MET A 205 -1.73 -8.03 -14.08
CA MET A 205 -0.31 -8.39 -14.01
C MET A 205 0.62 -7.31 -14.59
N ASP A 206 0.18 -6.55 -15.59
CA ASP A 206 0.95 -5.43 -16.14
C ASP A 206 0.96 -4.24 -15.16
N HIS A 207 -0.17 -3.99 -14.48
CA HIS A 207 -0.21 -3.00 -13.41
C HIS A 207 0.75 -3.35 -12.27
N ILE A 208 0.75 -4.59 -11.80
CA ILE A 208 1.67 -5.05 -10.74
C ILE A 208 3.13 -4.91 -11.20
N ALA A 209 3.43 -5.39 -12.39
CA ALA A 209 4.78 -5.40 -12.93
C ALA A 209 5.37 -4.00 -13.08
N ARG A 210 4.61 -3.04 -13.66
CA ARG A 210 5.11 -1.66 -13.83
C ARG A 210 5.29 -0.93 -12.49
N VAL A 211 4.40 -1.18 -11.50
CA VAL A 211 4.53 -0.59 -10.16
C VAL A 211 5.77 -1.13 -9.46
N GLN A 212 5.98 -2.44 -9.46
CA GLN A 212 7.16 -3.05 -8.84
C GLN A 212 8.45 -2.64 -9.55
N ALA A 213 8.45 -2.54 -10.89
CA ALA A 213 9.60 -2.06 -11.65
C ALA A 213 9.94 -0.60 -11.28
N LEU A 214 8.96 0.29 -11.26
CA LEU A 214 9.19 1.69 -10.89
C LEU A 214 9.61 1.82 -9.42
N PHE A 215 9.06 1.01 -8.51
CA PHE A 215 9.48 0.96 -7.11
C PHE A 215 10.98 0.62 -6.99
N ILE A 216 11.46 -0.38 -7.73
CA ILE A 216 12.87 -0.79 -7.74
C ILE A 216 13.75 0.36 -8.24
N TYR A 217 13.42 0.97 -9.37
CA TYR A 217 14.17 2.10 -9.92
C TYR A 217 14.20 3.29 -8.96
N GLN A 218 13.03 3.60 -8.33
CA GLN A 218 12.96 4.68 -7.36
C GLN A 218 13.74 4.39 -6.10
N PHE A 219 13.71 3.16 -5.59
CA PHE A 219 14.52 2.78 -4.44
C PHE A 219 16.01 3.00 -4.70
N ILE A 220 16.52 2.57 -5.87
CA ILE A 220 17.91 2.80 -6.26
C ILE A 220 18.21 4.31 -6.33
N GLY A 221 17.34 5.09 -7.00
CA GLY A 221 17.57 6.52 -7.17
C GLY A 221 17.42 7.36 -5.90
N LEU A 222 16.57 6.94 -4.93
CA LEU A 222 16.31 7.72 -3.72
C LEU A 222 17.35 7.50 -2.62
N PHE A 223 17.84 6.27 -2.46
CA PHE A 223 18.59 5.87 -1.28
C PHE A 223 20.04 5.47 -1.56
N GLU A 224 20.40 5.21 -2.82
CA GLU A 224 21.72 4.69 -3.16
C GLU A 224 22.58 5.69 -3.95
N ASP A 225 21.97 6.71 -4.54
CA ASP A 225 22.70 7.68 -5.36
C ASP A 225 22.79 9.04 -4.68
N LYS A 226 23.96 9.69 -4.84
CA LYS A 226 24.18 11.09 -4.45
C LYS A 226 23.25 12.08 -5.21
N ALA A 227 22.54 11.59 -6.24
CA ALA A 227 21.60 12.33 -7.07
C ALA A 227 20.17 12.44 -6.48
N SER A 228 19.94 12.00 -5.26
CA SER A 228 18.61 12.00 -4.59
C SER A 228 17.91 13.37 -4.50
N SER A 229 18.62 14.46 -4.83
CA SER A 229 18.08 15.84 -4.87
C SER A 229 17.48 16.23 -6.22
N HIS A 230 17.45 15.38 -7.24
CA HIS A 230 17.02 15.76 -8.58
C HIS A 230 15.49 15.94 -8.65
N PRO A 231 14.97 17.01 -9.27
CA PRO A 231 13.52 17.23 -9.44
C PRO A 231 12.80 16.08 -10.15
N VAL A 232 13.49 15.39 -11.06
CA VAL A 232 12.97 14.21 -11.79
C VAL A 232 12.61 13.07 -10.85
N THR A 233 13.40 12.83 -9.80
CA THR A 233 13.13 11.78 -8.83
C THR A 233 11.84 12.04 -8.06
N GLN A 234 11.51 13.31 -7.82
CA GLN A 234 10.27 13.70 -7.14
C GLN A 234 9.04 13.46 -8.01
N SER A 235 9.08 13.84 -9.29
CA SER A 235 7.94 13.63 -10.20
C SER A 235 7.61 12.14 -10.36
N ARG A 236 8.60 11.27 -10.29
CA ARG A 236 8.42 9.81 -10.33
C ARG A 236 7.68 9.26 -9.11
N ASN A 237 7.81 9.89 -7.93
CA ASN A 237 7.05 9.50 -6.75
C ASN A 237 5.54 9.70 -6.95
N ASP A 238 5.14 10.79 -7.61
CA ASP A 238 3.74 11.07 -7.92
C ASP A 238 3.20 10.05 -8.94
N VAL A 239 4.02 9.68 -9.93
CA VAL A 239 3.69 8.63 -10.90
C VAL A 239 3.55 7.27 -10.21
N LEU A 240 4.51 6.90 -9.35
CA LEU A 240 4.48 5.66 -8.61
C LEU A 240 3.20 5.56 -7.75
N LEU A 241 2.84 6.62 -7.04
CA LEU A 241 1.61 6.67 -6.26
C LEU A 241 0.36 6.53 -7.15
N ALA A 242 0.33 7.22 -8.31
CA ALA A 242 -0.79 7.14 -9.25
C ALA A 242 -0.96 5.71 -9.79
N TRP A 243 0.12 5.09 -10.29
CA TRP A 243 0.08 3.73 -10.81
C TRP A 243 -0.26 2.69 -9.73
N THR A 244 0.18 2.91 -8.49
CA THR A 244 -0.17 2.02 -7.38
C THR A 244 -1.66 2.09 -7.07
N LYS A 245 -2.29 3.27 -7.15
CA LYS A 245 -3.76 3.41 -7.02
C LYS A 245 -4.51 2.71 -8.16
N GLU A 246 -4.03 2.82 -9.39
CA GLU A 246 -4.61 2.09 -10.53
C GLU A 246 -4.47 0.57 -10.37
N MET A 247 -3.32 0.09 -9.90
CA MET A 247 -3.09 -1.32 -9.58
C MET A 247 -4.11 -1.84 -8.55
N VAL A 248 -4.31 -1.10 -7.46
CA VAL A 248 -5.30 -1.46 -6.42
C VAL A 248 -6.71 -1.46 -6.97
N SER A 249 -7.09 -0.45 -7.75
CA SER A 249 -8.42 -0.36 -8.37
C SER A 249 -8.68 -1.53 -9.32
N ALA A 250 -7.70 -1.89 -10.15
CA ALA A 250 -7.78 -3.06 -11.04
C ALA A 250 -7.90 -4.36 -10.23
N ALA A 251 -7.11 -4.53 -9.16
CA ALA A 251 -7.14 -5.73 -8.33
C ALA A 251 -8.46 -5.87 -7.57
N ALA A 252 -8.98 -4.79 -7.00
CA ALA A 252 -10.24 -4.77 -6.25
C ALA A 252 -11.45 -5.20 -7.12
N THR A 253 -11.35 -5.04 -8.44
CA THR A 253 -12.37 -5.47 -9.40
C THR A 253 -12.10 -6.89 -9.91
N THR A 254 -10.87 -7.14 -10.35
CA THR A 254 -10.50 -8.37 -11.07
C THR A 254 -10.44 -9.59 -10.16
N VAL A 255 -9.87 -9.46 -8.94
CA VAL A 255 -9.69 -10.61 -8.04
C VAL A 255 -11.03 -11.16 -7.53
N PRO A 256 -11.96 -10.34 -6.99
CA PRO A 256 -13.26 -10.86 -6.54
C PRO A 256 -14.10 -11.44 -7.66
N SER A 257 -14.08 -10.86 -8.87
CA SER A 257 -14.82 -11.41 -10.01
C SER A 257 -14.21 -12.73 -10.47
N GLY A 258 -12.88 -12.80 -10.61
CA GLY A 258 -12.17 -14.03 -10.99
C GLY A 258 -12.42 -15.18 -10.01
N VAL A 259 -12.37 -14.92 -8.71
CA VAL A 259 -12.67 -15.93 -7.68
C VAL A 259 -14.13 -16.39 -7.78
N ARG A 260 -15.07 -15.48 -7.99
CA ARG A 260 -16.49 -15.82 -8.18
C ARG A 260 -16.68 -16.73 -9.39
N ASP A 261 -16.02 -16.44 -10.50
CA ASP A 261 -16.10 -17.24 -11.73
C ASP A 261 -15.50 -18.63 -11.51
N ILE A 262 -14.38 -18.73 -10.80
CA ILE A 262 -13.76 -19.99 -10.39
C ILE A 262 -14.74 -20.83 -9.55
N LEU A 263 -15.37 -20.23 -8.55
CA LEU A 263 -16.33 -20.91 -7.68
C LEU A 263 -17.61 -21.32 -8.41
N ALA A 264 -18.11 -20.48 -9.32
CA ALA A 264 -19.31 -20.77 -10.13
C ALA A 264 -19.09 -21.92 -11.13
N SER A 265 -17.84 -22.12 -11.58
CA SER A 265 -17.47 -23.20 -12.51
C SER A 265 -17.27 -24.54 -11.79
N SER A 266 -17.26 -24.55 -10.46
CA SER A 266 -17.07 -25.74 -9.66
C SER A 266 -18.40 -26.45 -9.42
N GLU A 267 -18.52 -27.76 -9.79
CA GLU A 267 -19.73 -28.54 -9.56
C GLU A 267 -20.03 -28.72 -8.08
N PRO A 268 -21.30 -28.52 -7.64
CA PRO A 268 -21.69 -28.77 -6.24
C PRO A 268 -21.43 -30.24 -5.86
N GLY A 269 -20.71 -30.44 -4.76
CA GLY A 269 -20.49 -31.78 -4.18
C GLY A 269 -19.23 -32.50 -4.66
N LYS A 270 -18.44 -31.97 -5.58
CA LYS A 270 -17.07 -32.46 -5.81
C LYS A 270 -16.12 -31.80 -4.81
N TYR A 271 -15.51 -32.62 -4.00
CA TYR A 271 -14.39 -32.24 -3.11
C TYR A 271 -13.37 -31.39 -3.88
N TYR A 272 -12.78 -30.48 -3.17
CA TYR A 272 -11.73 -29.56 -3.62
C TYR A 272 -10.74 -30.24 -4.57
N GLY A 273 -10.99 -30.19 -5.86
CA GLY A 273 -10.02 -30.64 -6.83
C GLY A 273 -8.74 -29.83 -6.64
N LYS A 274 -7.58 -30.45 -6.73
CA LYS A 274 -6.28 -29.77 -6.60
C LYS A 274 -6.19 -28.50 -7.45
N GLU A 275 -6.86 -28.49 -8.58
CA GLU A 275 -6.94 -27.35 -9.51
C GLU A 275 -7.65 -26.14 -8.89
N LEU A 276 -8.77 -26.35 -8.21
CA LEU A 276 -9.52 -25.27 -7.57
C LEU A 276 -8.68 -24.61 -6.47
N ILE A 277 -8.06 -25.42 -5.59
CA ILE A 277 -7.18 -24.89 -4.54
C ILE A 277 -6.00 -24.13 -5.13
N GLN A 278 -5.44 -24.62 -6.24
CA GLN A 278 -4.35 -23.95 -6.96
C GLN A 278 -4.78 -22.57 -7.50
N LEU A 279 -5.98 -22.47 -8.09
CA LEU A 279 -6.54 -21.24 -8.60
C LEU A 279 -6.84 -20.22 -7.49
N LEU A 280 -7.41 -20.68 -6.36
CA LEU A 280 -7.66 -19.85 -5.18
C LEU A 280 -6.35 -19.34 -4.56
N TRP A 281 -5.36 -20.23 -4.41
CA TRP A 281 -4.05 -19.84 -3.92
C TRP A 281 -3.39 -18.80 -4.82
N HIS A 282 -3.46 -18.98 -6.14
CA HIS A 282 -2.91 -17.98 -7.09
C HIS A 282 -3.64 -16.63 -7.00
N SER A 283 -4.97 -16.66 -6.89
CA SER A 283 -5.77 -15.45 -6.69
C SER A 283 -5.40 -14.72 -5.40
N TRP A 284 -5.15 -15.49 -4.32
CA TRP A 284 -4.65 -14.93 -3.07
C TRP A 284 -3.24 -14.34 -3.23
N ILE A 285 -2.30 -15.02 -3.89
CA ILE A 285 -0.95 -14.52 -4.16
C ILE A 285 -1.02 -13.16 -4.85
N VAL A 286 -1.82 -13.03 -5.89
CA VAL A 286 -2.00 -11.78 -6.62
C VAL A 286 -2.55 -10.68 -5.71
N SER A 287 -3.60 -10.97 -4.95
CA SER A 287 -4.22 -10.00 -4.06
C SER A 287 -3.27 -9.55 -2.92
N GLU A 288 -2.57 -10.50 -2.33
CA GLU A 288 -1.62 -10.22 -1.25
C GLU A 288 -0.39 -9.46 -1.74
N THR A 289 0.09 -9.78 -2.96
CA THR A 289 1.17 -9.02 -3.62
C THR A 289 0.78 -7.56 -3.80
N VAL A 290 -0.43 -7.27 -4.26
CA VAL A 290 -0.91 -5.88 -4.43
C VAL A 290 -0.90 -5.14 -3.08
N ARG A 291 -1.42 -5.76 -2.02
CA ARG A 291 -1.47 -5.16 -0.68
C ARG A 291 -0.08 -4.91 -0.09
N ARG A 292 0.83 -5.86 -0.22
CA ARG A 292 2.22 -5.72 0.25
C ARG A 292 3.00 -4.70 -0.57
N THR A 293 2.81 -4.67 -1.90
CA THR A 293 3.41 -3.65 -2.78
C THR A 293 2.92 -2.25 -2.41
N TRP A 294 1.61 -2.08 -2.10
CA TRP A 294 1.08 -0.82 -1.58
C TRP A 294 1.81 -0.38 -0.32
N ASN A 295 1.89 -1.25 0.69
CA ASN A 295 2.51 -0.90 1.97
C ASN A 295 4.01 -0.60 1.82
N ALA A 296 4.75 -1.37 1.01
CA ALA A 296 6.16 -1.11 0.72
C ALA A 296 6.37 0.26 0.05
N MET A 297 5.53 0.60 -0.95
CA MET A 297 5.56 1.90 -1.63
C MET A 297 5.21 3.04 -0.66
N ALA A 298 4.13 2.90 0.12
CA ALA A 298 3.69 3.92 1.06
C ALA A 298 4.77 4.24 2.10
N THR A 299 5.45 3.20 2.59
CA THR A 299 6.56 3.32 3.52
C THR A 299 7.77 4.03 2.89
N MET A 300 8.17 3.63 1.68
CA MET A 300 9.28 4.27 0.97
C MET A 300 9.03 5.76 0.74
N LEU A 301 7.84 6.13 0.27
CA LEU A 301 7.47 7.52 0.05
C LEU A 301 7.40 8.34 1.34
N GLY A 302 6.88 7.75 2.41
CA GLY A 302 6.83 8.37 3.74
C GLY A 302 8.23 8.67 4.28
N LEU A 303 9.14 7.71 4.22
CA LEU A 303 10.53 7.87 4.66
C LEU A 303 11.29 8.89 3.82
N PHE A 304 11.14 8.84 2.51
CA PHE A 304 11.74 9.84 1.63
C PHE A 304 11.27 11.26 1.97
N GLY A 305 9.96 11.44 2.18
CA GLY A 305 9.39 12.71 2.60
C GLY A 305 9.96 13.20 3.92
N PHE A 306 10.14 12.30 4.89
CA PHE A 306 10.74 12.63 6.18
C PHE A 306 12.20 13.07 6.04
N VAL A 307 13.02 12.32 5.32
CA VAL A 307 14.43 12.63 5.09
C VAL A 307 14.61 13.96 4.37
N LYS A 308 13.84 14.18 3.31
CA LYS A 308 14.02 15.35 2.45
C LYS A 308 13.45 16.63 3.04
N TYR A 309 12.34 16.55 3.76
CA TYR A 309 11.58 17.73 4.21
C TYR A 309 11.53 17.88 5.73
N GLY A 310 12.15 16.97 6.49
CA GLY A 310 12.05 16.94 7.96
C GLY A 310 10.64 16.73 8.49
N ARG A 311 9.74 16.20 7.64
CA ARG A 311 8.34 15.90 7.98
C ARG A 311 7.86 14.74 7.14
N THR A 312 6.91 13.99 7.64
CA THR A 312 6.26 12.94 6.86
C THR A 312 5.55 13.56 5.65
N ALA A 313 5.82 13.04 4.45
CA ALA A 313 4.94 13.28 3.31
C ALA A 313 3.52 12.81 3.68
N PRO A 314 2.46 13.33 3.02
CA PRO A 314 1.12 12.81 3.23
C PRO A 314 1.14 11.30 3.00
N CYS A 315 0.97 10.52 4.08
CA CYS A 315 0.95 9.06 3.98
C CYS A 315 -0.29 8.65 3.18
N PRO A 316 -0.17 7.79 2.15
CA PRO A 316 -1.33 7.34 1.39
C PRO A 316 -2.24 6.38 2.18
N GLY A 317 -1.91 6.06 3.42
CA GLY A 317 -2.58 5.09 4.27
C GLY A 317 -2.01 3.68 4.12
N GLY A 318 -2.26 2.84 5.13
CA GLY A 318 -1.92 1.42 5.12
C GLY A 318 -3.05 0.58 4.52
N MET A 319 -2.70 -0.56 3.96
CA MET A 319 -3.62 -1.58 3.45
C MET A 319 -3.49 -2.85 4.27
N MET A 320 -4.58 -3.59 4.43
CA MET A 320 -4.55 -4.89 5.11
C MET A 320 -3.61 -5.88 4.40
N PHE A 321 -2.94 -6.72 5.17
CA PHE A 321 -2.13 -7.84 4.64
C PHE A 321 -2.01 -8.96 5.68
N THR A 322 -1.58 -10.15 5.26
CA THR A 322 -1.43 -11.29 6.14
C THR A 322 -0.12 -11.23 6.93
N THR A 323 -0.21 -11.43 8.24
CA THR A 323 0.94 -11.36 9.15
C THR A 323 1.42 -12.73 9.61
N GLN A 324 0.58 -13.77 9.56
CA GLN A 324 0.94 -15.11 10.03
C GLN A 324 2.13 -15.67 9.26
N ILE A 325 3.11 -16.18 10.01
CA ILE A 325 4.29 -16.84 9.44
C ILE A 325 3.88 -18.12 8.70
N GLY A 326 4.52 -18.41 7.57
CA GLY A 326 4.28 -19.58 6.74
C GLY A 326 3.23 -19.39 5.65
N VAL A 327 2.27 -18.47 5.80
CA VAL A 327 1.22 -18.25 4.79
C VAL A 327 1.82 -17.71 3.48
N TRP A 328 2.69 -16.71 3.57
CA TRP A 328 3.38 -16.14 2.41
C TRP A 328 4.47 -17.06 1.86
N GLU A 329 5.12 -17.79 2.73
CA GLU A 329 6.23 -18.68 2.42
C GLU A 329 5.78 -20.06 1.89
N ALA A 330 4.46 -20.35 1.89
CA ALA A 330 3.90 -21.61 1.41
C ALA A 330 4.38 -21.95 -0.01
N LYS A 331 4.85 -23.19 -0.19
CA LYS A 331 5.47 -23.64 -1.44
C LYS A 331 4.46 -24.29 -2.39
N SER A 332 3.27 -24.61 -1.88
CA SER A 332 2.19 -25.24 -2.64
C SER A 332 0.83 -24.77 -2.15
N ALA A 333 -0.17 -24.93 -3.01
CA ALA A 333 -1.56 -24.64 -2.67
C ALA A 333 -2.08 -25.49 -1.51
N THR A 334 -1.61 -26.74 -1.40
CA THR A 334 -1.98 -27.64 -0.30
C THR A 334 -1.41 -27.15 1.03
N GLU A 335 -0.12 -26.81 1.07
CA GLU A 335 0.53 -26.25 2.27
C GLU A 335 -0.15 -24.93 2.70
N TRP A 336 -0.44 -24.05 1.73
CA TRP A 336 -1.18 -22.82 2.00
C TRP A 336 -2.55 -23.08 2.63
N LEU A 337 -3.32 -24.03 2.06
CA LEU A 337 -4.62 -24.41 2.58
C LEU A 337 -4.53 -24.98 4.00
N GLU A 338 -3.58 -25.86 4.26
CA GLU A 338 -3.36 -26.47 5.59
C GLU A 338 -3.07 -25.38 6.64
N ILE A 339 -2.23 -24.41 6.31
CA ILE A 339 -1.91 -23.30 7.23
C ILE A 339 -3.14 -22.43 7.46
N CYS A 340 -3.85 -22.04 6.38
CA CYS A 340 -5.06 -21.21 6.48
C CYS A 340 -6.22 -21.90 7.21
N SER A 341 -6.29 -23.23 7.17
CA SER A 341 -7.32 -24.02 7.85
C SER A 341 -6.98 -24.28 9.32
N SER A 342 -5.69 -24.34 9.66
CA SER A 342 -5.25 -24.70 11.01
C SER A 342 -4.99 -23.50 11.91
N ARG A 343 -4.86 -22.30 11.36
CA ARG A 343 -4.48 -21.09 12.10
C ARG A 343 -5.16 -19.85 11.50
N SER A 344 -5.29 -18.80 12.33
CA SER A 344 -5.64 -17.48 11.82
C SER A 344 -4.58 -16.98 10.82
N VAL A 345 -5.01 -16.44 9.70
CA VAL A 345 -4.11 -15.86 8.68
C VAL A 345 -3.47 -14.53 9.16
N GLY A 346 -3.94 -13.99 10.29
CA GLY A 346 -3.41 -12.75 10.87
C GLY A 346 -3.61 -11.55 9.94
N LEU A 347 -4.82 -11.38 9.38
CA LEU A 347 -5.11 -10.23 8.52
C LEU A 347 -5.06 -8.93 9.35
N MET A 348 -4.09 -8.06 9.07
CA MET A 348 -3.80 -6.89 9.86
C MET A 348 -3.92 -5.61 9.03
N GLN A 349 -4.62 -4.60 9.59
CA GLN A 349 -4.57 -3.22 9.11
C GLN A 349 -3.48 -2.46 9.87
N VAL A 350 -2.47 -1.95 9.15
CA VAL A 350 -1.32 -1.26 9.76
C VAL A 350 -1.72 -0.11 10.68
N ALA A 351 -2.73 0.66 10.28
CA ALA A 351 -3.20 1.82 11.04
C ALA A 351 -3.86 1.46 12.38
N GLU A 352 -4.30 0.22 12.54
CA GLU A 352 -5.03 -0.30 13.72
C GLU A 352 -4.20 -1.32 14.52
N ALA A 353 -3.00 -1.62 14.08
CA ALA A 353 -2.17 -2.68 14.65
C ALA A 353 -1.67 -2.43 16.08
N CYS A 354 -1.90 -1.24 16.66
CA CYS A 354 -1.60 -0.99 18.07
C CYS A 354 -2.26 -2.01 19.00
N GLU A 355 -3.48 -2.44 18.70
CA GLU A 355 -4.22 -3.40 19.55
C GLU A 355 -3.63 -4.83 19.42
N LEU A 356 -3.14 -5.18 18.23
CA LEU A 356 -2.44 -6.46 17.99
C LEU A 356 -1.13 -6.56 18.77
N LEU A 357 -0.41 -5.47 18.97
CA LEU A 357 0.82 -5.47 19.75
C LEU A 357 0.60 -5.86 21.22
N TYR A 358 -0.63 -5.74 21.73
CA TYR A 358 -1.00 -6.13 23.10
C TYR A 358 -1.61 -7.53 23.18
N SER A 359 -1.83 -8.23 22.05
CA SER A 359 -2.38 -9.58 22.04
C SER A 359 -1.28 -10.64 22.05
N ALA A 360 -1.57 -11.81 22.68
CA ALA A 360 -0.64 -12.94 22.73
C ALA A 360 -0.33 -13.55 21.34
N GLU A 361 -1.06 -13.18 20.31
CA GLU A 361 -0.93 -13.71 18.95
C GLU A 361 0.22 -13.07 18.17
N CYS A 362 0.81 -11.99 18.70
CA CYS A 362 1.92 -11.26 18.05
C CYS A 362 3.24 -12.04 17.94
N LYS A 363 3.35 -13.21 18.56
CA LYS A 363 4.61 -13.97 18.64
C LYS A 363 4.99 -14.73 17.37
N GLN A 364 4.12 -14.80 16.36
CA GLN A 364 4.34 -15.58 15.14
C GLN A 364 4.06 -14.77 13.86
N ILE A 365 4.51 -13.52 13.83
CA ILE A 365 4.35 -12.66 12.65
C ILE A 365 5.55 -12.78 11.70
N ASN A 366 5.26 -12.69 10.39
CA ASN A 366 6.28 -12.75 9.36
C ASN A 366 7.17 -11.49 9.31
N GLU A 367 8.27 -11.57 8.59
CA GLU A 367 9.26 -10.49 8.48
C GLU A 367 8.68 -9.19 7.92
N PHE A 368 7.79 -9.26 6.91
CA PHE A 368 7.16 -8.08 6.34
C PHE A 368 6.31 -7.35 7.38
N ALA A 369 5.54 -8.08 8.17
CA ALA A 369 4.74 -7.54 9.26
C ALA A 369 5.62 -6.89 10.33
N THR A 370 6.67 -7.60 10.79
CA THR A 370 7.62 -7.08 11.78
C THR A 370 8.22 -5.75 11.30
N THR A 371 8.72 -5.71 10.06
CA THR A 371 9.32 -4.49 9.50
C THR A 371 8.31 -3.35 9.39
N THR A 372 7.09 -3.65 8.94
CA THR A 372 6.03 -2.64 8.80
C THR A 372 5.63 -2.07 10.16
N LEU A 373 5.54 -2.92 11.19
CA LEU A 373 5.23 -2.51 12.56
C LEU A 373 6.37 -1.68 13.19
N GLU A 374 7.62 -2.13 13.03
CA GLU A 374 8.79 -1.41 13.54
C GLU A 374 8.85 0.02 12.96
N LEU A 375 8.57 0.18 11.67
CA LEU A 375 8.49 1.47 11.00
C LEU A 375 7.36 2.35 11.49
N THR A 376 6.23 1.74 11.84
CA THR A 376 5.02 2.44 12.23
C THR A 376 5.01 2.84 13.70
N TYR A 377 5.53 1.96 14.57
CA TYR A 377 5.41 2.09 16.02
C TYR A 377 6.75 2.20 16.76
N GLY A 378 7.88 2.07 16.06
CA GLY A 378 9.23 2.07 16.60
C GLY A 378 9.75 0.67 16.92
N GLN A 379 11.05 0.47 16.66
CA GLN A 379 11.71 -0.83 16.78
C GLN A 379 11.71 -1.37 18.23
N GLU A 380 12.05 -0.54 19.20
CA GLU A 380 12.11 -0.93 20.61
C GLU A 380 10.76 -1.46 21.09
N ARG A 381 9.69 -0.74 20.77
CA ARG A 381 8.33 -1.08 21.16
C ARG A 381 7.87 -2.41 20.56
N VAL A 382 8.14 -2.64 19.27
CA VAL A 382 7.76 -3.89 18.61
C VAL A 382 8.55 -5.07 19.13
N GLN A 383 9.85 -4.91 19.42
CA GLN A 383 10.69 -5.97 19.95
C GLN A 383 10.34 -6.37 21.40
N GLU A 384 9.80 -5.46 22.20
CA GLU A 384 9.26 -5.79 23.54
C GLU A 384 8.05 -6.73 23.47
N TYR A 385 7.26 -6.66 22.39
CA TYR A 385 6.04 -7.46 22.22
C TYR A 385 6.25 -8.79 21.51
N ILE A 386 7.29 -8.89 20.67
CA ILE A 386 7.61 -10.13 19.93
C ILE A 386 8.43 -11.11 20.81
N LYS A 387 9.10 -10.61 21.87
CA LYS A 387 9.81 -11.44 22.85
C LYS A 387 8.83 -12.11 23.81
#